data_1409d31f79e882c8784c733e7cf8115d
#
_entry.id   1409d31f79e882c8784c733e7cf8115d
#
_cell.length_a   1.000
_cell.length_b   1.000
_cell.length_c   1.000
_cell.angle_alpha   90.00
_cell.angle_beta   90.00
_cell.angle_gamma   90.00
#
_symmetry.space_group_name_H-M   'P 1'
#
loop_
_entity.id
_entity.type
_entity.pdbx_description
1 polymer ?
#
loop_
_entity_poly.entity_id
_entity_poly.type
_entity_poly.pdbx_seq_one_letter_code
_entity_poly.pdbx_strand_id
1 'polypeptide(L)'
;MKPISKDLEKNLHPVQLREDEYLDEVSNLIYCSRCRTPRQKRFEMAGKQFEPRCMCACQAETYERREQECKQQEFLDMVAKNRSIGLTDPVLRKHTFENDLGYNSRQMKMAKRFVENWDEFRRNAMGLLLWGYVGTGKSYIAGCIANALLDKGVPVMMTNFTRMLNKLTDMYSGDRNAYINSFNSFPLLIIDDLGVERNSEFAREQVFNIIDSRYRSQLPMIVTTNLTVDELKNPADLARARIYDRVLERCTAIKVNDQNIRKLNMAENLAKAKQLLEEVVV
;
A
#
# COMPACT_ATOMS: atom_id res chain seq x y z
N MET A 1 -26.81 -21.92 -70.36
CA MET A 1 -26.31 -22.06 -68.95
C MET A 1 -24.93 -22.70 -69.04
N LYS A 2 -23.89 -21.93 -68.78
CA LYS A 2 -22.52 -22.45 -68.71
C LYS A 2 -22.29 -23.08 -67.34
N PRO A 3 -21.61 -24.23 -67.25
CA PRO A 3 -21.30 -24.82 -65.96
C PRO A 3 -20.23 -23.97 -65.25
N ILE A 4 -20.48 -23.61 -63.99
CA ILE A 4 -19.57 -22.91 -63.10
C ILE A 4 -18.37 -23.86 -62.88
N SER A 5 -17.21 -23.33 -63.21
CA SER A 5 -15.96 -24.02 -63.40
C SER A 5 -15.38 -24.66 -62.11
N LYS A 6 -14.69 -25.78 -62.34
CA LYS A 6 -13.88 -26.57 -61.44
C LYS A 6 -12.67 -25.86 -60.76
N ASP A 7 -12.67 -24.53 -60.70
CA ASP A 7 -11.49 -23.75 -60.24
C ASP A 7 -11.51 -23.40 -58.76
N LEU A 8 -12.46 -23.95 -57.97
CA LEU A 8 -12.55 -23.71 -56.53
C LEU A 8 -11.82 -24.75 -55.65
N GLU A 9 -11.26 -25.80 -56.26
CA GLU A 9 -10.56 -26.84 -55.50
C GLU A 9 -9.04 -26.63 -55.33
N LYS A 10 -8.44 -25.53 -55.78
CA LYS A 10 -6.99 -25.32 -55.83
C LYS A 10 -6.39 -24.32 -54.84
N ASN A 11 -7.08 -23.92 -53.79
CA ASN A 11 -6.49 -23.06 -52.74
C ASN A 11 -6.40 -23.76 -51.37
N LEU A 12 -6.14 -25.05 -51.32
CA LEU A 12 -5.59 -25.72 -50.18
C LEU A 12 -4.09 -25.36 -50.09
N HIS A 13 -3.76 -24.23 -49.49
CA HIS A 13 -2.38 -24.01 -49.06
C HIS A 13 -1.96 -25.20 -48.20
N PRO A 14 -0.83 -25.86 -48.48
CA PRO A 14 -0.36 -26.96 -47.65
C PRO A 14 -0.25 -26.45 -46.22
N VAL A 15 -0.89 -27.15 -45.30
CA VAL A 15 -0.85 -26.82 -43.86
C VAL A 15 0.62 -26.89 -43.44
N GLN A 16 1.28 -25.73 -43.30
CA GLN A 16 2.65 -25.67 -42.79
C GLN A 16 2.64 -26.02 -41.31
N LEU A 17 3.10 -27.23 -41.00
CA LEU A 17 3.37 -27.69 -39.64
C LEU A 17 4.61 -26.99 -39.10
N ARG A 18 4.57 -26.58 -37.83
CA ARG A 18 5.74 -26.09 -37.10
C ARG A 18 6.55 -27.28 -36.58
N GLU A 19 7.79 -27.05 -36.17
CA GLU A 19 8.69 -28.10 -35.66
C GLU A 19 8.10 -28.92 -34.49
N ASP A 20 7.21 -28.32 -33.70
CA ASP A 20 6.58 -28.91 -32.53
C ASP A 20 5.11 -29.31 -32.78
N GLU A 21 4.74 -29.57 -34.06
CA GLU A 21 3.39 -29.93 -34.48
C GLU A 21 3.39 -31.21 -35.30
N TYR A 22 2.31 -32.00 -35.22
CA TYR A 22 2.04 -33.10 -36.08
C TYR A 22 0.56 -33.15 -36.48
N LEU A 23 0.26 -33.75 -37.60
CA LEU A 23 -1.10 -33.99 -38.05
C LEU A 23 -1.57 -35.35 -37.49
N ASP A 24 -2.68 -35.32 -36.74
CA ASP A 24 -3.29 -36.55 -36.22
C ASP A 24 -4.09 -37.24 -37.34
N GLU A 25 -3.76 -38.49 -37.62
CA GLU A 25 -4.35 -39.26 -38.74
C GLU A 25 -5.86 -39.54 -38.56
N VAL A 26 -6.35 -39.55 -37.32
CA VAL A 26 -7.76 -39.86 -37.01
C VAL A 26 -8.65 -38.63 -37.13
N SER A 27 -8.25 -37.52 -36.49
CA SER A 27 -9.02 -36.29 -36.47
C SER A 27 -8.74 -35.35 -37.64
N ASN A 28 -7.61 -35.56 -38.34
CA ASN A 28 -7.06 -34.71 -39.39
C ASN A 28 -6.88 -33.24 -38.91
N LEU A 29 -6.54 -33.05 -37.61
CA LEU A 29 -6.24 -31.78 -36.98
C LEU A 29 -4.77 -31.72 -36.56
N ILE A 30 -4.26 -30.48 -36.39
CA ILE A 30 -2.90 -30.27 -35.91
C ILE A 30 -2.86 -30.44 -34.39
N TYR A 31 -1.91 -31.23 -33.92
CA TYR A 31 -1.64 -31.47 -32.49
C TYR A 31 -0.22 -31.04 -32.11
N CYS A 32 -0.03 -30.76 -30.84
CA CYS A 32 1.28 -30.49 -30.27
C CYS A 32 2.07 -31.78 -30.03
N SER A 33 3.29 -31.89 -30.55
CA SER A 33 4.15 -33.07 -30.36
C SER A 33 4.56 -33.24 -28.88
N ARG A 34 4.60 -32.15 -28.10
CA ARG A 34 5.04 -32.16 -26.71
C ARG A 34 3.94 -32.62 -25.74
N CYS A 35 2.73 -32.03 -25.79
CA CYS A 35 1.63 -32.31 -24.86
C CYS A 35 0.49 -33.14 -25.47
N ARG A 36 0.56 -33.46 -26.76
CA ARG A 36 -0.41 -34.24 -27.50
C ARG A 36 -1.85 -33.71 -27.43
N THR A 37 -2.00 -32.41 -27.25
CA THR A 37 -3.31 -31.76 -27.28
C THR A 37 -3.48 -30.97 -28.58
N PRO A 38 -4.74 -30.81 -29.07
CA PRO A 38 -4.99 -30.16 -30.35
C PRO A 38 -4.51 -28.71 -30.37
N ARG A 39 -3.98 -28.29 -31.50
CA ARG A 39 -3.67 -26.91 -31.87
C ARG A 39 -4.63 -26.31 -32.88
N GLN A 40 -5.66 -27.07 -33.23
CA GLN A 40 -6.81 -26.63 -34.02
C GLN A 40 -8.09 -27.08 -33.35
N LYS A 41 -9.16 -26.29 -33.55
CA LYS A 41 -10.52 -26.64 -33.16
C LYS A 41 -11.40 -26.60 -34.41
N ARG A 42 -12.21 -27.64 -34.61
CA ARG A 42 -13.20 -27.69 -35.69
C ARG A 42 -14.53 -27.20 -35.17
N PHE A 43 -15.14 -26.26 -35.86
CA PHE A 43 -16.51 -25.85 -35.64
C PHE A 43 -17.21 -25.46 -36.94
N GLU A 44 -18.51 -25.54 -36.93
CA GLU A 44 -19.35 -25.19 -38.07
C GLU A 44 -20.05 -23.87 -37.82
N MET A 45 -20.02 -22.97 -38.79
CA MET A 45 -20.72 -21.68 -38.72
C MET A 45 -21.30 -21.37 -40.12
N ALA A 46 -22.60 -21.10 -40.19
CA ALA A 46 -23.32 -20.84 -41.45
C ALA A 46 -23.12 -21.90 -42.54
N GLY A 47 -23.11 -23.18 -42.14
CA GLY A 47 -22.94 -24.32 -43.09
C GLY A 47 -21.53 -24.49 -43.65
N LYS A 48 -20.52 -23.78 -43.05
CA LYS A 48 -19.11 -23.91 -43.39
C LYS A 48 -18.30 -24.41 -42.22
N GLN A 49 -17.39 -25.32 -42.45
CA GLN A 49 -16.43 -25.78 -41.43
C GLN A 49 -15.22 -24.85 -41.36
N PHE A 50 -14.82 -24.54 -40.13
CA PHE A 50 -13.66 -23.72 -39.79
C PHE A 50 -12.74 -24.50 -38.85
N GLU A 51 -11.45 -24.39 -39.09
CA GLU A 51 -10.41 -25.07 -38.28
C GLU A 51 -9.34 -24.07 -37.84
N PRO A 52 -9.70 -23.05 -37.01
CA PRO A 52 -8.74 -22.10 -36.53
C PRO A 52 -7.73 -22.75 -35.59
N ARG A 53 -6.51 -22.19 -35.57
CA ARG A 53 -5.50 -22.57 -34.62
C ARG A 53 -5.91 -22.13 -33.20
N CYS A 54 -5.59 -22.98 -32.24
CA CYS A 54 -5.79 -22.71 -30.80
C CYS A 54 -4.50 -23.03 -30.04
N MET A 55 -4.42 -22.55 -28.81
CA MET A 55 -3.32 -22.92 -27.92
C MET A 55 -3.48 -24.35 -27.48
N CYS A 56 -2.42 -25.14 -27.53
CA CYS A 56 -2.35 -26.44 -26.87
C CYS A 56 -2.19 -26.27 -25.35
N ALA A 57 -2.36 -27.34 -24.59
CA ALA A 57 -2.31 -27.28 -23.13
C ALA A 57 -0.99 -26.65 -22.59
N CYS A 58 0.16 -27.06 -23.14
CA CYS A 58 1.45 -26.53 -22.70
C CYS A 58 1.66 -25.03 -23.07
N GLN A 59 1.08 -24.57 -24.17
CA GLN A 59 1.09 -23.14 -24.52
C GLN A 59 0.16 -22.34 -23.62
N ALA A 60 -1.04 -22.86 -23.33
CA ALA A 60 -1.99 -22.23 -22.42
C ALA A 60 -1.39 -22.10 -21.01
N GLU A 61 -0.79 -23.15 -20.48
CA GLU A 61 -0.10 -23.13 -19.19
C GLU A 61 1.05 -22.11 -19.16
N THR A 62 1.86 -22.06 -20.23
CA THR A 62 2.94 -21.08 -20.33
C THR A 62 2.40 -19.64 -20.39
N TYR A 63 1.30 -19.43 -21.12
CA TYR A 63 0.65 -18.13 -21.23
C TYR A 63 0.08 -17.69 -19.88
N GLU A 64 -0.67 -18.55 -19.19
CA GLU A 64 -1.25 -18.29 -17.88
C GLU A 64 -0.16 -17.96 -16.85
N ARG A 65 0.95 -18.72 -16.84
CA ARG A 65 2.08 -18.44 -15.95
C ARG A 65 2.69 -17.08 -16.22
N ARG A 66 2.94 -16.72 -17.48
CA ARG A 66 3.47 -15.39 -17.85
C ARG A 66 2.51 -14.26 -17.47
N GLU A 67 1.23 -14.48 -17.66
CA GLU A 67 0.20 -13.50 -17.27
C GLU A 67 0.19 -13.30 -15.74
N GLN A 68 0.32 -14.37 -14.97
CA GLN A 68 0.44 -14.29 -13.52
C GLN A 68 1.73 -13.57 -13.07
N GLU A 69 2.86 -13.90 -13.68
CA GLU A 69 4.15 -13.25 -13.43
C GLU A 69 4.07 -11.73 -13.74
N CYS A 70 3.45 -11.36 -14.86
CA CYS A 70 3.24 -9.95 -15.24
C CYS A 70 2.36 -9.22 -14.21
N LYS A 71 1.22 -9.78 -13.84
CA LYS A 71 0.32 -9.20 -12.81
C LYS A 71 1.02 -9.06 -11.46
N GLN A 72 1.82 -10.05 -11.07
CA GLN A 72 2.60 -9.98 -9.83
C GLN A 72 3.64 -8.86 -9.88
N GLN A 73 4.34 -8.70 -11.01
CA GLN A 73 5.33 -7.63 -11.16
C GLN A 73 4.67 -6.25 -11.15
N GLU A 74 3.56 -6.05 -11.86
CA GLU A 74 2.79 -4.82 -11.86
C GLU A 74 2.31 -4.44 -10.45
N PHE A 75 1.87 -5.44 -9.67
CA PHE A 75 1.49 -5.23 -8.26
C PHE A 75 2.67 -4.79 -7.41
N LEU A 76 3.83 -5.45 -7.51
CA LEU A 76 5.04 -5.08 -6.76
C LEU A 76 5.53 -3.68 -7.12
N ASP A 77 5.50 -3.31 -8.40
CA ASP A 77 5.89 -1.98 -8.87
C ASP A 77 4.93 -0.90 -8.32
N MET A 78 3.63 -1.18 -8.29
CA MET A 78 2.63 -0.31 -7.66
C MET A 78 2.90 -0.13 -6.16
N VAL A 79 3.18 -1.20 -5.43
CA VAL A 79 3.52 -1.17 -3.99
C VAL A 79 4.79 -0.35 -3.77
N ALA A 80 5.83 -0.57 -4.56
CA ALA A 80 7.09 0.16 -4.47
C ALA A 80 6.89 1.67 -4.72
N LYS A 81 6.11 2.03 -5.73
CA LYS A 81 5.73 3.41 -6.04
C LYS A 81 4.96 4.05 -4.88
N ASN A 82 3.92 3.40 -4.39
CA ASN A 82 3.12 3.89 -3.26
C ASN A 82 3.97 4.07 -1.99
N ARG A 83 4.89 3.14 -1.71
CA ARG A 83 5.82 3.23 -0.59
C ARG A 83 6.79 4.41 -0.74
N SER A 84 7.28 4.68 -1.93
CA SER A 84 8.19 5.81 -2.17
C SER A 84 7.52 7.16 -1.95
N ILE A 85 6.23 7.28 -2.29
CA ILE A 85 5.42 8.48 -2.11
C ILE A 85 4.99 8.62 -0.65
N GLY A 86 4.46 7.56 -0.07
CA GLY A 86 3.81 7.56 1.23
C GLY A 86 4.78 7.53 2.42
N LEU A 87 5.93 6.88 2.29
CA LEU A 87 6.98 6.79 3.31
C LEU A 87 8.26 7.45 2.79
N THR A 88 8.28 8.78 2.81
CA THR A 88 9.42 9.57 2.31
C THR A 88 10.67 9.43 3.18
N ASP A 89 10.52 9.14 4.47
CA ASP A 89 11.64 8.86 5.38
C ASP A 89 12.08 7.40 5.27
N PRO A 90 13.35 7.11 4.89
CA PRO A 90 13.84 5.73 4.77
C PRO A 90 13.76 4.91 6.06
N VAL A 91 13.82 5.58 7.24
CA VAL A 91 13.71 4.90 8.53
C VAL A 91 12.32 4.28 8.71
N LEU A 92 11.26 4.98 8.26
CA LEU A 92 9.89 4.47 8.36
C LEU A 92 9.67 3.18 7.56
N ARG A 93 10.42 2.99 6.46
CA ARG A 93 10.35 1.78 5.63
C ARG A 93 10.83 0.52 6.35
N LYS A 94 11.62 0.69 7.44
CA LYS A 94 12.12 -0.41 8.28
C LYS A 94 11.18 -0.76 9.44
N HIS A 95 10.14 0.03 9.66
CA HIS A 95 9.15 -0.22 10.70
C HIS A 95 8.16 -1.28 10.22
N THR A 96 8.47 -2.53 10.47
CA THR A 96 7.62 -3.68 10.09
C THR A 96 7.27 -4.51 11.31
N PHE A 97 6.24 -5.34 11.21
CA PHE A 97 5.84 -6.23 12.28
C PHE A 97 6.86 -7.35 12.54
N GLU A 98 7.67 -7.68 11.54
CA GLU A 98 8.75 -8.68 11.62
C GLU A 98 9.94 -8.18 12.42
N ASN A 99 10.19 -6.85 12.37
CA ASN A 99 11.28 -6.20 13.07
C ASN A 99 10.93 -5.76 14.51
N ASP A 100 9.74 -6.16 15.01
CA ASP A 100 9.29 -5.81 16.36
C ASP A 100 10.13 -6.50 17.45
N LEU A 101 10.68 -5.71 18.35
CA LEU A 101 11.49 -6.19 19.48
C LEU A 101 10.64 -6.61 20.70
N GLY A 102 9.31 -6.60 20.58
CA GLY A 102 8.38 -7.08 21.59
C GLY A 102 8.04 -6.11 22.73
N TYR A 103 8.55 -4.87 22.70
CA TYR A 103 8.31 -3.89 23.77
C TYR A 103 6.83 -3.49 23.95
N ASN A 104 6.06 -3.54 22.87
CA ASN A 104 4.65 -3.11 22.81
C ASN A 104 3.71 -4.25 22.33
N SER A 105 3.90 -5.46 22.83
CA SER A 105 3.23 -6.66 22.30
C SER A 105 1.70 -6.55 22.22
N ARG A 106 1.05 -5.90 23.20
CA ARG A 106 -0.40 -5.67 23.17
C ARG A 106 -0.80 -4.70 22.07
N GLN A 107 -0.11 -3.56 21.96
CA GLN A 107 -0.38 -2.53 20.97
C GLN A 107 -0.08 -3.03 19.56
N MET A 108 0.97 -3.83 19.39
CA MET A 108 1.30 -4.49 18.12
C MET A 108 0.22 -5.49 17.69
N LYS A 109 -0.37 -6.24 18.62
CA LYS A 109 -1.55 -7.09 18.33
C LYS A 109 -2.74 -6.26 17.86
N MET A 110 -3.00 -5.11 18.51
CA MET A 110 -4.08 -4.19 18.08
C MET A 110 -3.80 -3.61 16.70
N ALA A 111 -2.55 -3.21 16.42
CA ALA A 111 -2.11 -2.72 15.11
C ALA A 111 -2.28 -3.78 14.00
N LYS A 112 -1.94 -5.05 14.27
CA LYS A 112 -2.18 -6.16 13.33
C LYS A 112 -3.67 -6.33 13.05
N ARG A 113 -4.52 -6.30 14.08
CA ARG A 113 -5.99 -6.39 13.91
C ARG A 113 -6.55 -5.23 13.10
N PHE A 114 -6.01 -4.01 13.26
CA PHE A 114 -6.39 -2.87 12.41
C PHE A 114 -6.10 -3.14 10.93
N VAL A 115 -4.93 -3.70 10.61
CA VAL A 115 -4.55 -4.08 9.24
C VAL A 115 -5.38 -5.25 8.70
N GLU A 116 -5.72 -6.23 9.55
CA GLU A 116 -6.55 -7.38 9.18
C GLU A 116 -7.99 -6.96 8.86
N ASN A 117 -8.54 -6.02 9.63
CA ASN A 117 -9.91 -5.52 9.47
C ASN A 117 -9.98 -4.17 8.73
N TRP A 118 -8.99 -3.86 7.91
CA TRP A 118 -8.84 -2.56 7.24
C TRP A 118 -10.10 -2.09 6.50
N ASP A 119 -10.77 -2.98 5.79
CA ASP A 119 -11.96 -2.61 5.01
C ASP A 119 -13.12 -2.13 5.87
N GLU A 120 -13.26 -2.66 7.07
CA GLU A 120 -14.26 -2.23 8.04
C GLU A 120 -13.90 -0.87 8.66
N PHE A 121 -12.64 -0.70 9.08
CA PHE A 121 -12.14 0.58 9.56
C PHE A 121 -12.29 1.69 8.51
N ARG A 122 -11.99 1.37 7.24
CA ARG A 122 -12.14 2.30 6.13
C ARG A 122 -13.60 2.67 5.88
N ARG A 123 -14.51 1.70 5.83
CA ARG A 123 -15.95 1.95 5.58
C ARG A 123 -16.59 2.81 6.66
N ASN A 124 -16.16 2.67 7.90
CA ASN A 124 -16.68 3.41 9.04
C ASN A 124 -15.87 4.66 9.37
N ALA A 125 -14.89 5.04 8.55
CA ALA A 125 -13.98 6.17 8.77
C ALA A 125 -13.30 6.18 10.15
N MET A 126 -13.06 4.99 10.73
CA MET A 126 -12.45 4.82 12.05
C MET A 126 -10.93 4.79 11.96
N GLY A 127 -10.27 5.56 12.82
CA GLY A 127 -8.82 5.66 12.92
C GLY A 127 -8.29 5.27 14.29
N LEU A 128 -6.99 5.54 14.50
CA LEU A 128 -6.32 5.30 15.77
C LEU A 128 -5.62 6.58 16.27
N LEU A 129 -5.69 6.80 17.57
CA LEU A 129 -4.89 7.80 18.27
C LEU A 129 -3.88 7.08 19.16
N LEU A 130 -2.62 7.05 18.75
CA LEU A 130 -1.53 6.45 19.50
C LEU A 130 -0.93 7.52 20.43
N TRP A 131 -1.16 7.40 21.73
CA TRP A 131 -0.71 8.39 22.70
C TRP A 131 0.19 7.80 23.77
N GLY A 132 1.01 8.64 24.40
CA GLY A 132 1.92 8.24 25.47
C GLY A 132 3.24 9.00 25.42
N TYR A 133 4.15 8.74 26.36
CA TYR A 133 5.40 9.47 26.51
C TYR A 133 6.33 9.41 25.30
N VAL A 134 7.30 10.31 25.27
CA VAL A 134 8.32 10.36 24.23
C VAL A 134 9.16 9.08 24.24
N GLY A 135 9.43 8.54 23.04
CA GLY A 135 10.32 7.37 22.87
C GLY A 135 9.70 6.01 23.17
N THR A 136 8.37 5.92 23.31
CA THR A 136 7.64 4.68 23.64
C THR A 136 7.29 3.80 22.43
N GLY A 137 7.57 4.27 21.19
CA GLY A 137 7.34 3.47 19.97
C GLY A 137 6.06 3.79 19.21
N LYS A 138 5.36 4.91 19.47
CA LYS A 138 4.14 5.33 18.74
C LYS A 138 4.34 5.38 17.22
N SER A 139 5.36 6.12 16.78
CA SER A 139 5.69 6.26 15.34
C SER A 139 6.12 4.93 14.72
N TYR A 140 6.74 4.04 15.53
CA TYR A 140 7.11 2.69 15.08
C TYR A 140 5.84 1.86 14.78
N ILE A 141 4.87 1.83 15.70
CA ILE A 141 3.59 1.12 15.53
C ILE A 141 2.84 1.67 14.31
N ALA A 142 2.78 3.00 14.16
CA ALA A 142 2.15 3.65 13.02
C ALA A 142 2.85 3.27 11.70
N GLY A 143 4.19 3.21 11.69
CA GLY A 143 4.99 2.77 10.56
C GLY A 143 4.75 1.29 10.19
N CYS A 144 4.60 0.41 11.19
CA CYS A 144 4.25 -1.00 10.96
C CYS A 144 2.90 -1.14 10.24
N ILE A 145 1.89 -0.38 10.68
CA ILE A 145 0.57 -0.35 10.03
C ILE A 145 0.71 0.16 8.59
N ALA A 146 1.47 1.25 8.38
CA ALA A 146 1.68 1.83 7.06
C ALA A 146 2.30 0.83 6.09
N ASN A 147 3.41 0.19 6.48
CA ASN A 147 4.09 -0.80 5.63
C ASN A 147 3.18 -1.99 5.32
N ALA A 148 2.51 -2.55 6.32
CA ALA A 148 1.65 -3.71 6.12
C ALA A 148 0.43 -3.42 5.21
N LEU A 149 -0.14 -2.21 5.25
CA LEU A 149 -1.19 -1.81 4.32
C LEU A 149 -0.65 -1.55 2.91
N LEU A 150 0.54 -0.95 2.79
CA LEU A 150 1.22 -0.79 1.50
C LEU A 150 1.50 -2.15 0.85
N ASP A 151 1.94 -3.16 1.63
CA ASP A 151 2.14 -4.53 1.14
C ASP A 151 0.85 -5.19 0.64
N LYS A 152 -0.30 -4.77 1.17
CA LYS A 152 -1.63 -5.15 0.66
C LYS A 152 -2.11 -4.30 -0.54
N GLY A 153 -1.28 -3.41 -1.06
CA GLY A 153 -1.62 -2.51 -2.17
C GLY A 153 -2.46 -1.29 -1.78
N VAL A 154 -2.67 -1.03 -0.48
CA VAL A 154 -3.40 0.15 -0.01
C VAL A 154 -2.46 1.35 0.06
N PRO A 155 -2.72 2.44 -0.69
CA PRO A 155 -1.92 3.66 -0.59
C PRO A 155 -2.04 4.30 0.80
N VAL A 156 -0.91 4.56 1.44
CA VAL A 156 -0.82 5.22 2.76
C VAL A 156 0.11 6.41 2.65
N MET A 157 -0.26 7.54 3.24
CA MET A 157 0.62 8.69 3.45
C MET A 157 0.96 8.79 4.94
N MET A 158 2.26 8.80 5.28
CA MET A 158 2.74 9.07 6.63
C MET A 158 3.61 10.33 6.63
N THR A 159 3.22 11.32 7.41
CA THR A 159 3.87 12.63 7.51
C THR A 159 3.72 13.18 8.93
N ASN A 160 4.22 14.40 9.19
CA ASN A 160 4.00 15.12 10.43
C ASN A 160 3.59 16.57 10.16
N PHE A 161 2.99 17.22 11.16
CA PHE A 161 2.55 18.60 11.01
C PHE A 161 3.67 19.57 10.65
N THR A 162 4.86 19.39 11.19
CA THR A 162 6.01 20.26 10.90
C THR A 162 6.34 20.27 9.40
N ARG A 163 6.38 19.09 8.75
CA ARG A 163 6.63 19.00 7.30
C ARG A 163 5.49 19.61 6.49
N MET A 164 4.24 19.33 6.88
CA MET A 164 3.06 19.90 6.22
C MET A 164 3.04 21.42 6.31
N LEU A 165 3.27 21.97 7.52
CA LEU A 165 3.28 23.41 7.77
C LEU A 165 4.41 24.13 7.04
N ASN A 166 5.62 23.58 7.03
CA ASN A 166 6.72 24.14 6.26
C ASN A 166 6.34 24.23 4.77
N LYS A 167 5.78 23.17 4.19
CA LYS A 167 5.31 23.19 2.80
C LYS A 167 4.22 24.22 2.55
N LEU A 168 3.25 24.35 3.49
CA LEU A 168 2.17 25.34 3.39
C LEU A 168 2.66 26.78 3.54
N THR A 169 3.73 27.01 4.31
CA THR A 169 4.34 28.34 4.44
C THR A 169 4.94 28.82 3.14
N ASP A 170 5.54 27.92 2.37
CA ASP A 170 6.19 28.23 1.08
C ASP A 170 5.19 28.35 -0.08
N MET A 171 3.90 28.04 0.14
CA MET A 171 2.87 28.06 -0.90
C MET A 171 2.06 29.37 -0.93
N TYR A 172 1.62 29.77 -2.12
CA TYR A 172 0.61 30.83 -2.26
C TYR A 172 -0.74 30.37 -1.66
N SER A 173 -1.54 31.32 -1.19
CA SER A 173 -2.81 31.02 -0.50
C SER A 173 -3.78 30.19 -1.37
N GLY A 174 -3.81 30.38 -2.69
CA GLY A 174 -4.65 29.61 -3.60
C GLY A 174 -4.31 28.13 -3.69
N ASP A 175 -3.03 27.77 -3.54
CA ASP A 175 -2.56 26.39 -3.68
C ASP A 175 -2.68 25.56 -2.40
N ARG A 176 -2.79 26.22 -1.24
CA ARG A 176 -2.84 25.55 0.07
C ARG A 176 -3.98 24.56 0.21
N ASN A 177 -5.18 24.94 -0.25
CA ASN A 177 -6.35 24.07 -0.18
C ASN A 177 -6.20 22.84 -1.10
N ALA A 178 -5.62 23.02 -2.29
CA ALA A 178 -5.33 21.91 -3.19
C ALA A 178 -4.32 20.93 -2.56
N TYR A 179 -3.27 21.46 -1.91
CA TYR A 179 -2.29 20.65 -1.19
C TYR A 179 -2.91 19.89 -0.02
N ILE A 180 -3.72 20.53 0.84
CA ILE A 180 -4.42 19.87 1.93
C ILE A 180 -5.35 18.78 1.39
N ASN A 181 -6.12 19.07 0.36
CA ASN A 181 -7.04 18.10 -0.23
C ASN A 181 -6.32 16.92 -0.91
N SER A 182 -5.07 17.11 -1.36
CA SER A 182 -4.28 16.03 -1.95
C SER A 182 -4.04 14.86 -1.00
N PHE A 183 -4.04 15.08 0.32
CA PHE A 183 -3.95 14.01 1.31
C PHE A 183 -5.17 13.09 1.32
N ASN A 184 -6.32 13.56 0.83
CA ASN A 184 -7.54 12.75 0.74
C ASN A 184 -7.53 11.75 -0.44
N SER A 185 -6.51 11.80 -1.32
CA SER A 185 -6.27 10.75 -2.30
C SER A 185 -5.73 9.46 -1.68
N PHE A 186 -5.19 9.53 -0.45
CA PHE A 186 -4.70 8.38 0.27
C PHE A 186 -5.80 7.78 1.15
N PRO A 187 -6.14 6.49 0.99
CA PRO A 187 -7.09 5.80 1.87
C PRO A 187 -6.78 5.94 3.35
N LEU A 188 -5.51 5.89 3.74
CA LEU A 188 -5.05 6.14 5.11
C LEU A 188 -4.06 7.31 5.15
N LEU A 189 -4.31 8.27 6.04
CA LEU A 189 -3.38 9.33 6.40
C LEU A 189 -2.86 9.10 7.82
N ILE A 190 -1.56 9.08 8.00
CA ILE A 190 -0.89 8.98 9.29
C ILE A 190 -0.18 10.31 9.57
N ILE A 191 -0.54 10.95 10.67
CA ILE A 191 0.03 12.22 11.09
C ILE A 191 0.78 12.02 12.41
N ASP A 192 2.08 12.12 12.35
CA ASP A 192 2.95 11.91 13.50
C ASP A 192 3.13 13.21 14.30
N ASP A 193 3.20 13.08 15.63
CA ASP A 193 3.53 14.14 16.58
C ASP A 193 2.54 15.33 16.62
N LEU A 194 1.23 15.06 16.81
CA LEU A 194 0.24 16.10 17.14
C LEU A 194 0.58 16.78 18.48
N GLY A 195 0.58 18.11 18.50
CA GLY A 195 0.85 18.94 19.69
C GLY A 195 2.30 19.43 19.79
N VAL A 196 3.16 19.10 18.78
CA VAL A 196 4.56 19.56 18.67
C VAL A 196 4.69 20.77 17.72
N GLU A 197 3.63 21.12 17.01
CA GLU A 197 3.59 22.22 16.05
C GLU A 197 3.85 23.56 16.71
N ARG A 198 4.41 24.51 15.93
CA ARG A 198 4.67 25.87 16.37
C ARG A 198 3.39 26.53 16.90
N ASN A 199 3.49 27.23 18.03
CA ASN A 199 2.36 27.91 18.65
C ASN A 199 2.04 29.26 17.95
N SER A 200 1.90 29.27 16.63
CA SER A 200 1.47 30.42 15.84
C SER A 200 0.02 30.27 15.42
N GLU A 201 -0.67 31.40 15.21
CA GLU A 201 -2.05 31.41 14.72
C GLU A 201 -2.17 30.69 13.36
N PHE A 202 -1.25 30.96 12.45
CA PHE A 202 -1.16 30.29 11.15
C PHE A 202 -1.03 28.76 11.31
N ALA A 203 -0.12 28.30 12.16
CA ALA A 203 0.07 26.84 12.34
C ALA A 203 -1.21 26.19 12.87
N ARG A 204 -1.88 26.80 13.86
CA ARG A 204 -3.15 26.29 14.42
C ARG A 204 -4.25 26.24 13.37
N GLU A 205 -4.38 27.30 12.55
CA GLU A 205 -5.34 27.33 11.44
C GLU A 205 -5.08 26.22 10.44
N GLN A 206 -3.83 26.02 10.01
CA GLN A 206 -3.50 25.00 9.02
C GLN A 206 -3.68 23.57 9.59
N VAL A 207 -3.31 23.33 10.85
CA VAL A 207 -3.58 22.04 11.53
C VAL A 207 -5.08 21.76 11.56
N PHE A 208 -5.89 22.77 11.91
CA PHE A 208 -7.34 22.65 11.85
C PHE A 208 -7.82 22.31 10.45
N ASN A 209 -7.37 23.02 9.41
CA ASN A 209 -7.77 22.80 8.03
C ASN A 209 -7.43 21.38 7.54
N ILE A 210 -6.26 20.85 7.92
CA ILE A 210 -5.82 19.49 7.58
C ILE A 210 -6.75 18.45 8.24
N ILE A 211 -6.97 18.57 9.55
CA ILE A 211 -7.82 17.64 10.31
C ILE A 211 -9.27 17.74 9.85
N ASP A 212 -9.81 18.96 9.63
CA ASP A 212 -11.18 19.18 9.18
C ASP A 212 -11.41 18.61 7.76
N SER A 213 -10.46 18.82 6.83
CA SER A 213 -10.53 18.25 5.49
C SER A 213 -10.59 16.72 5.55
N ARG A 214 -9.74 16.11 6.41
CA ARG A 214 -9.74 14.65 6.57
C ARG A 214 -11.00 14.13 7.24
N TYR A 215 -11.49 14.83 8.27
CA TYR A 215 -12.74 14.51 8.95
C TYR A 215 -13.94 14.53 7.99
N ARG A 216 -14.06 15.58 7.15
CA ARG A 216 -15.14 15.73 6.17
C ARG A 216 -15.06 14.73 5.02
N SER A 217 -13.86 14.31 4.64
CA SER A 217 -13.67 13.29 3.59
C SER A 217 -14.12 11.89 4.01
N GLN A 218 -14.45 11.69 5.28
CA GLN A 218 -14.85 10.39 5.85
C GLN A 218 -13.79 9.29 5.59
N LEU A 219 -12.52 9.65 5.68
CA LEU A 219 -11.42 8.72 5.50
C LEU A 219 -10.68 8.52 6.83
N PRO A 220 -10.23 7.28 7.14
CA PRO A 220 -9.50 6.99 8.35
C PRO A 220 -8.21 7.79 8.47
N MET A 221 -7.84 8.15 9.69
CA MET A 221 -6.53 8.71 10.00
C MET A 221 -5.93 8.01 11.23
N ILE A 222 -4.61 7.96 11.27
CA ILE A 222 -3.87 7.60 12.49
C ILE A 222 -3.11 8.85 12.94
N VAL A 223 -3.26 9.19 14.20
CA VAL A 223 -2.57 10.31 14.80
C VAL A 223 -1.70 9.80 15.94
N THR A 224 -0.45 10.25 16.02
CA THR A 224 0.37 10.03 17.20
C THR A 224 0.52 11.32 17.99
N THR A 225 0.62 11.22 19.31
CA THR A 225 0.79 12.39 20.17
C THR A 225 1.47 12.04 21.50
N ASN A 226 2.17 13.01 22.08
CA ASN A 226 2.68 12.92 23.43
C ASN A 226 1.69 13.46 24.47
N LEU A 227 0.61 14.10 24.04
CA LEU A 227 -0.46 14.56 24.91
C LEU A 227 -1.25 13.37 25.46
N THR A 228 -1.68 13.49 26.71
CA THR A 228 -2.60 12.54 27.32
C THR A 228 -4.03 12.73 26.79
N VAL A 229 -4.87 11.72 26.92
CA VAL A 229 -6.28 11.85 26.54
C VAL A 229 -6.99 12.93 27.36
N ASP A 230 -6.58 13.16 28.61
CA ASP A 230 -7.14 14.20 29.46
C ASP A 230 -6.77 15.62 28.98
N GLU A 231 -5.53 15.82 28.51
CA GLU A 231 -5.11 17.09 27.88
C GLU A 231 -5.83 17.32 26.54
N LEU A 232 -6.11 16.27 25.79
CA LEU A 232 -6.88 16.36 24.55
C LEU A 232 -8.37 16.68 24.80
N LYS A 233 -8.95 16.17 25.90
CA LYS A 233 -10.35 16.46 26.30
C LYS A 233 -10.53 17.82 26.93
N ASN A 234 -9.48 18.36 27.55
CA ASN A 234 -9.51 19.63 28.30
C ASN A 234 -8.44 20.60 27.76
N PRO A 235 -8.54 21.00 26.47
CA PRO A 235 -7.55 21.87 25.85
C PRO A 235 -7.61 23.30 26.40
N ALA A 236 -6.48 24.01 26.35
CA ALA A 236 -6.34 25.35 26.89
C ALA A 236 -7.14 26.42 26.10
N ASP A 237 -7.48 26.18 24.86
CA ASP A 237 -8.17 27.13 23.98
C ASP A 237 -9.17 26.44 23.03
N LEU A 238 -10.12 27.24 22.52
CA LEU A 238 -11.20 26.78 21.64
C LEU A 238 -10.67 26.26 20.29
N ALA A 239 -9.56 26.81 19.80
CA ALA A 239 -8.99 26.36 18.50
C ALA A 239 -8.46 24.94 18.60
N ARG A 240 -7.74 24.62 19.68
CA ARG A 240 -7.30 23.24 19.97
C ARG A 240 -8.48 22.31 20.26
N ALA A 241 -9.50 22.81 20.99
CA ALA A 241 -10.71 22.01 21.22
C ALA A 241 -11.33 21.49 19.96
N ARG A 242 -11.47 22.33 18.93
CA ARG A 242 -12.03 21.93 17.63
C ARG A 242 -11.20 20.90 16.90
N ILE A 243 -9.87 20.94 17.03
CA ILE A 243 -8.96 19.97 16.42
C ILE A 243 -9.08 18.61 17.14
N TYR A 244 -8.94 18.64 18.48
CA TYR A 244 -8.89 17.43 19.29
C TYR A 244 -10.22 16.68 19.33
N ASP A 245 -11.34 17.40 19.33
CA ASP A 245 -12.69 16.84 19.28
C ASP A 245 -12.88 15.96 18.03
N ARG A 246 -12.48 16.45 16.84
CA ARG A 246 -12.53 15.66 15.58
C ARG A 246 -11.62 14.42 15.61
N VAL A 247 -10.44 14.55 16.20
CA VAL A 247 -9.51 13.43 16.34
C VAL A 247 -10.08 12.38 17.29
N LEU A 248 -10.61 12.81 18.44
CA LEU A 248 -11.18 11.90 19.44
C LEU A 248 -12.47 11.23 18.96
N GLU A 249 -13.28 11.91 18.14
CA GLU A 249 -14.48 11.32 17.54
C GLU A 249 -14.13 10.20 16.54
N ARG A 250 -13.08 10.41 15.72
CA ARG A 250 -12.73 9.49 14.62
C ARG A 250 -11.70 8.44 14.99
N CYS A 251 -10.93 8.66 16.04
CA CYS A 251 -9.79 7.81 16.38
C CYS A 251 -9.96 7.13 17.75
N THR A 252 -9.85 5.82 17.74
CA THR A 252 -9.79 5.04 19.00
C THR A 252 -8.46 5.30 19.68
N ALA A 253 -8.50 5.80 20.92
CA ALA A 253 -7.30 6.11 21.70
C ALA A 253 -6.65 4.82 22.25
N ILE A 254 -5.39 4.62 21.91
CA ILE A 254 -4.55 3.52 22.37
C ILE A 254 -3.35 4.09 23.11
N LYS A 255 -3.26 3.79 24.41
CA LYS A 255 -2.06 4.13 25.18
C LYS A 255 -0.92 3.20 24.77
N VAL A 256 0.20 3.80 24.34
CA VAL A 256 1.46 3.08 24.10
C VAL A 256 2.22 2.99 25.40
N ASN A 257 2.92 1.87 25.63
CA ASN A 257 3.60 1.54 26.87
C ASN A 257 4.45 2.72 27.41
N ASP A 258 4.64 2.78 28.73
CA ASP A 258 5.38 3.89 29.38
C ASP A 258 6.91 3.71 29.29
N GLN A 259 7.39 2.59 28.77
CA GLN A 259 8.83 2.30 28.62
C GLN A 259 9.48 3.11 27.52
N ASN A 260 10.52 3.86 27.83
CA ASN A 260 11.26 4.63 26.83
C ASN A 260 12.29 3.75 26.08
N ILE A 261 11.88 3.25 24.91
CA ILE A 261 12.69 2.36 24.05
C ILE A 261 13.93 3.08 23.53
N ARG A 262 13.87 4.41 23.28
CA ARG A 262 15.04 5.17 22.82
C ARG A 262 16.18 5.18 23.87
N LYS A 263 15.83 5.24 25.16
CA LYS A 263 16.84 5.17 26.23
C LYS A 263 17.49 3.80 26.32
N LEU A 264 16.73 2.72 26.09
CA LEU A 264 17.27 1.37 26.04
C LEU A 264 18.25 1.19 24.86
N ASN A 265 17.84 1.58 23.67
CA ASN A 265 18.70 1.51 22.48
C ASN A 265 19.94 2.40 22.62
N MET A 266 19.82 3.56 23.27
CA MET A 266 20.96 4.42 23.55
C MET A 266 21.97 3.75 24.47
N ALA A 267 21.54 3.06 25.52
CA ALA A 267 22.41 2.35 26.45
C ALA A 267 23.16 1.20 25.73
N GLU A 268 22.45 0.42 24.89
CA GLU A 268 23.05 -0.64 24.09
C GLU A 268 24.07 -0.10 23.07
N ASN A 269 23.73 0.98 22.36
CA ASN A 269 24.62 1.60 21.39
C ASN A 269 25.88 2.19 22.07
N LEU A 270 25.70 2.78 23.26
CA LEU A 270 26.85 3.31 24.03
C LEU A 270 27.76 2.20 24.50
N ALA A 271 27.23 1.06 24.94
CA ALA A 271 28.04 -0.10 25.33
C ALA A 271 28.84 -0.66 24.13
N LYS A 272 28.19 -0.82 22.98
CA LYS A 272 28.87 -1.24 21.73
C LYS A 272 29.93 -0.26 21.29
N ALA A 273 29.65 1.05 21.33
CA ALA A 273 30.60 2.07 20.94
C ALA A 273 31.83 2.06 21.85
N LYS A 274 31.68 1.89 23.18
CA LYS A 274 32.78 1.78 24.12
C LYS A 274 33.65 0.56 23.79
N GLN A 275 33.05 -0.61 23.57
CA GLN A 275 33.78 -1.82 23.21
C GLN A 275 34.62 -1.60 21.94
N LEU A 276 34.05 -1.06 20.87
CA LEU A 276 34.75 -0.79 19.61
C LEU A 276 35.89 0.25 19.75
N LEU A 277 35.71 1.23 20.64
CA LEU A 277 36.75 2.24 20.89
C LEU A 277 37.88 1.70 21.76
N GLU A 278 37.60 0.77 22.67
CA GLU A 278 38.63 0.09 23.51
C GLU A 278 39.45 -0.91 22.69
N GLU A 279 38.88 -1.57 21.69
CA GLU A 279 39.62 -2.49 20.79
C GLU A 279 40.70 -1.80 19.91
N VAL A 280 40.66 -0.47 19.79
CA VAL A 280 41.63 0.31 18.98
C VAL A 280 42.89 0.72 19.82
N VAL A 281 42.91 0.45 21.12
CA VAL A 281 43.99 0.85 22.05
C VAL A 281 44.95 -0.31 22.40
N VAL A 282 44.99 -1.39 21.57
CA VAL A 282 45.96 -2.47 21.71
C VAL A 282 46.97 -2.44 20.57
#